data_6e9d7da3dbd818070fe05864ccf8b293
#
_entry.id   6e9d7da3dbd818070fe05864ccf8b293
#
_cell.length_a   1.000
_cell.length_b   1.000
_cell.length_c   1.000
_cell.angle_alpha   90.00
_cell.angle_beta   90.00
_cell.angle_gamma   90.00
#
_symmetry.space_group_name_H-M   'P 1'
#
loop_
_entity.id
_entity.type
_entity.pdbx_description
1 polymer ?
#
loop_
_entity_poly.entity_id
_entity_poly.type
_entity_poly.pdbx_seq_one_letter_code
_entity_poly.pdbx_strand_id
1 'polypeptide(L)'
;VAQVNARVPEREVQRRLELVKAAYREVAEKGFAEVTLDDIARRASVSKGVTLYYFSSKEDLLRRLFAWLVDSIHERMREAVSSTSGPAEKVRALVAITFPSPSKNRAFFRAFVDFCGLAARRDGFREVLERFYRGCREIDREIVRDGVRRGDFRVRDEEAAASTMRAIFDGLMMQWLAESDLETSFSTYRERCELELLRYLVAGSDRRRGSDPATKPGAAAVESGAG
;
A
#
# COMPACT_ATOMS: atom_id res chain seq x y z
N VAL A 1 33.01 -8.72 -27.04
CA VAL A 1 32.87 -9.54 -25.81
C VAL A 1 31.40 -9.63 -25.52
N ALA A 2 30.82 -10.80 -25.88
CA ALA A 2 29.39 -11.08 -25.70
C ALA A 2 29.09 -11.32 -24.22
N GLN A 3 28.26 -10.47 -23.61
CA GLN A 3 27.65 -10.77 -22.32
C GLN A 3 26.61 -11.89 -22.53
N VAL A 4 26.99 -13.10 -22.10
CA VAL A 4 26.07 -14.22 -21.98
C VAL A 4 25.12 -13.90 -20.82
N ASN A 5 23.90 -13.47 -21.15
CA ASN A 5 22.78 -13.41 -20.21
C ASN A 5 22.43 -14.87 -19.87
N ALA A 6 23.08 -15.42 -18.85
CA ALA A 6 22.76 -16.75 -18.34
C ALA A 6 21.34 -16.68 -17.74
N ARG A 7 20.34 -17.21 -18.44
CA ARG A 7 19.01 -17.43 -17.90
C ARG A 7 19.14 -18.32 -16.67
N VAL A 8 18.74 -17.79 -15.52
CA VAL A 8 18.66 -18.56 -14.28
C VAL A 8 17.79 -19.80 -14.56
N PRO A 9 18.26 -21.02 -14.25
CA PRO A 9 17.49 -22.23 -14.51
C PRO A 9 16.11 -22.16 -13.85
N GLU A 10 15.06 -22.56 -14.53
CA GLU A 10 13.67 -22.52 -14.05
C GLU A 10 13.51 -23.20 -12.67
N ARG A 11 14.23 -24.29 -12.44
CA ARG A 11 14.28 -24.99 -11.16
C ARG A 11 14.80 -24.11 -10.02
N GLU A 12 15.75 -23.23 -10.30
CA GLU A 12 16.30 -22.30 -9.32
C GLU A 12 15.29 -21.21 -8.96
N VAL A 13 14.61 -20.66 -9.95
CA VAL A 13 13.53 -19.68 -9.75
C VAL A 13 12.41 -20.30 -8.91
N GLN A 14 12.00 -21.51 -9.25
CA GLN A 14 10.96 -22.24 -8.53
C GLN A 14 11.35 -22.50 -7.07
N ARG A 15 12.60 -22.95 -6.83
CA ARG A 15 13.09 -23.21 -5.47
C ARG A 15 13.17 -21.94 -4.61
N ARG A 16 13.61 -20.82 -5.21
CA ARG A 16 13.58 -19.51 -4.53
C ARG A 16 12.16 -19.11 -4.13
N LEU A 17 11.20 -19.29 -5.02
CA LEU A 17 9.79 -18.99 -4.74
C LEU A 17 9.20 -19.88 -3.64
N GLU A 18 9.54 -21.16 -3.59
CA GLU A 18 9.11 -22.07 -2.51
C GLU A 18 9.63 -21.62 -1.14
N LEU A 19 10.89 -21.20 -1.05
CA LEU A 19 11.48 -20.65 0.17
C LEU A 19 10.84 -19.34 0.59
N VAL A 20 10.54 -18.44 -0.36
CA VAL A 20 9.82 -17.19 -0.09
C VAL A 20 8.39 -17.45 0.42
N LYS A 21 7.67 -18.42 -0.18
CA LYS A 21 6.34 -18.82 0.30
C LYS A 21 6.37 -19.49 1.67
N ALA A 22 7.40 -20.28 1.95
CA ALA A 22 7.62 -20.84 3.29
C ALA A 22 7.90 -19.74 4.33
N ALA A 23 8.75 -18.77 3.98
CA ALA A 23 9.03 -17.61 4.83
C ALA A 23 7.75 -16.79 5.12
N TYR A 24 6.89 -16.58 4.13
CA TYR A 24 5.62 -15.89 4.33
C TYR A 24 4.74 -16.57 5.38
N ARG A 25 4.62 -17.89 5.31
CA ARG A 25 3.81 -18.66 6.27
C ARG A 25 4.40 -18.59 7.69
N GLU A 26 5.72 -18.71 7.83
CA GLU A 26 6.39 -18.58 9.13
C GLU A 26 6.23 -17.17 9.72
N VAL A 27 6.40 -16.12 8.90
CA VAL A 27 6.22 -14.73 9.35
C VAL A 27 4.76 -14.47 9.75
N ALA A 28 3.78 -14.99 9.01
CA ALA A 28 2.37 -14.84 9.33
C ALA A 28 1.98 -15.49 10.66
N GLU A 29 2.64 -16.60 11.02
CA GLU A 29 2.37 -17.34 12.25
C GLU A 29 3.13 -16.78 13.46
N LYS A 30 4.43 -16.53 13.32
CA LYS A 30 5.35 -16.17 14.42
C LYS A 30 5.69 -14.69 14.51
N GLY A 31 5.52 -13.94 13.41
CA GLY A 31 6.03 -12.58 13.29
C GLY A 31 7.49 -12.53 12.82
N PHE A 32 7.95 -11.34 12.47
CA PHE A 32 9.27 -11.11 11.87
C PHE A 32 10.45 -11.42 12.82
N ALA A 33 10.28 -11.05 14.09
CA ALA A 33 11.35 -11.18 15.08
C ALA A 33 11.70 -12.65 15.35
N GLU A 34 10.66 -13.46 15.53
CA GLU A 34 10.78 -14.85 16.01
C GLU A 34 11.17 -15.86 14.91
N VAL A 35 10.91 -15.53 13.64
CA VAL A 35 11.22 -16.44 12.52
C VAL A 35 12.71 -16.64 12.36
N THR A 36 13.14 -17.91 12.21
CA THR A 36 14.53 -18.30 11.94
C THR A 36 14.68 -18.92 10.54
N LEU A 37 15.91 -18.96 10.01
CA LEU A 37 16.20 -19.69 8.77
C LEU A 37 15.94 -21.19 8.89
N ASP A 38 16.10 -21.75 10.10
CA ASP A 38 15.81 -23.17 10.37
C ASP A 38 14.30 -23.45 10.30
N ASP A 39 13.46 -22.55 10.78
CA ASP A 39 12.00 -22.66 10.64
C ASP A 39 11.58 -22.68 9.18
N ILE A 40 12.12 -21.74 8.41
CA ILE A 40 11.83 -21.62 6.97
C ILE A 40 12.31 -22.85 6.20
N ALA A 41 13.53 -23.30 6.47
CA ALA A 41 14.10 -24.50 5.86
C ALA A 41 13.24 -25.74 6.14
N ARG A 42 12.84 -25.93 7.40
CA ARG A 42 11.96 -27.03 7.84
C ARG A 42 10.62 -26.99 7.11
N ARG A 43 9.98 -25.80 7.03
CA ARG A 43 8.71 -25.63 6.33
C ARG A 43 8.81 -25.87 4.82
N ALA A 44 9.94 -25.54 4.24
CA ALA A 44 10.21 -25.78 2.81
C ALA A 44 10.73 -27.22 2.53
N SER A 45 10.86 -28.06 3.56
CA SER A 45 11.42 -29.42 3.45
C SER A 45 12.84 -29.46 2.83
N VAL A 46 13.70 -28.50 3.24
CA VAL A 46 15.10 -28.42 2.81
C VAL A 46 16.02 -28.25 4.02
N SER A 47 17.33 -28.39 3.82
CA SER A 47 18.32 -28.07 4.85
C SER A 47 18.55 -26.56 4.95
N LYS A 48 19.03 -26.09 6.11
CA LYS A 48 19.48 -24.70 6.29
C LYS A 48 20.53 -24.29 5.27
N GLY A 49 21.45 -25.21 4.92
CA GLY A 49 22.47 -24.99 3.90
C GLY A 49 21.89 -24.67 2.53
N VAL A 50 20.79 -25.35 2.14
CA VAL A 50 20.05 -25.03 0.91
C VAL A 50 19.46 -23.62 0.98
N THR A 51 18.87 -23.23 2.11
CA THR A 51 18.33 -21.87 2.27
C THR A 51 19.43 -20.81 2.14
N LEU A 52 20.60 -21.03 2.77
CA LEU A 52 21.76 -20.14 2.70
C LEU A 52 22.42 -20.11 1.31
N TYR A 53 22.28 -21.15 0.52
CA TYR A 53 22.69 -21.15 -0.89
C TYR A 53 21.89 -20.14 -1.72
N TYR A 54 20.59 -20.02 -1.46
CA TYR A 54 19.69 -19.12 -2.20
C TYR A 54 19.63 -17.71 -1.64
N PHE A 55 19.83 -17.53 -0.34
CA PHE A 55 19.71 -16.26 0.38
C PHE A 55 20.86 -16.07 1.35
N SER A 56 21.58 -14.98 1.20
CA SER A 56 22.80 -14.72 1.98
C SER A 56 22.54 -14.54 3.49
N SER A 57 21.29 -14.22 3.88
CA SER A 57 20.90 -14.02 5.27
C SER A 57 19.37 -14.12 5.44
N LYS A 58 18.89 -14.18 6.70
CA LYS A 58 17.47 -14.01 7.04
C LYS A 58 16.93 -12.71 6.45
N GLU A 59 17.66 -11.63 6.54
CA GLU A 59 17.24 -10.30 6.05
C GLU A 59 17.09 -10.27 4.53
N ASP A 60 18.02 -10.88 3.80
CA ASP A 60 17.92 -10.99 2.33
C ASP A 60 16.67 -11.77 1.92
N LEU A 61 16.41 -12.91 2.58
CA LEU A 61 15.19 -13.69 2.35
C LEU A 61 13.93 -12.87 2.65
N LEU A 62 13.88 -12.17 3.78
CA LEU A 62 12.73 -11.37 4.19
C LEU A 62 12.50 -10.17 3.25
N ARG A 63 13.56 -9.51 2.81
CA ARG A 63 13.47 -8.44 1.80
C ARG A 63 12.91 -8.97 0.48
N ARG A 64 13.34 -10.15 0.04
CA ARG A 64 12.79 -10.83 -1.15
C ARG A 64 11.33 -11.25 -0.97
N LEU A 65 10.97 -11.71 0.21
CA LEU A 65 9.58 -12.01 0.57
C LEU A 65 8.70 -10.78 0.38
N PHE A 66 9.10 -9.61 0.92
CA PHE A 66 8.32 -8.40 0.75
C PHE A 66 8.26 -7.92 -0.69
N ALA A 67 9.38 -8.01 -1.43
CA ALA A 67 9.38 -7.71 -2.84
C ALA A 67 8.36 -8.57 -3.61
N TRP A 68 8.31 -9.87 -3.34
CA TRP A 68 7.33 -10.78 -3.94
C TRP A 68 5.88 -10.45 -3.52
N LEU A 69 5.64 -10.12 -2.25
CA LEU A 69 4.32 -9.69 -1.77
C LEU A 69 3.85 -8.41 -2.46
N VAL A 70 4.72 -7.43 -2.60
CA VAL A 70 4.45 -6.16 -3.32
C VAL A 70 4.03 -6.45 -4.76
N ASP A 71 4.79 -7.26 -5.48
CA ASP A 71 4.47 -7.60 -6.87
C ASP A 71 3.12 -8.34 -6.98
N SER A 72 2.87 -9.30 -6.08
CA SER A 72 1.62 -10.05 -6.03
C SER A 72 0.40 -9.17 -5.69
N ILE A 73 0.56 -8.18 -4.81
CA ILE A 73 -0.50 -7.23 -4.46
C ILE A 73 -0.81 -6.33 -5.66
N HIS A 74 0.21 -5.74 -6.29
CA HIS A 74 0.02 -4.88 -7.45
C HIS A 74 -0.63 -5.62 -8.62
N GLU A 75 -0.25 -6.88 -8.89
CA GLU A 75 -0.86 -7.70 -9.92
C GLU A 75 -2.35 -7.91 -9.65
N ARG A 76 -2.71 -8.33 -8.43
CA ARG A 76 -4.12 -8.50 -8.03
C ARG A 76 -4.93 -7.21 -8.08
N MET A 77 -4.33 -6.07 -7.69
CA MET A 77 -4.99 -4.77 -7.80
C MET A 77 -5.26 -4.42 -9.26
N ARG A 78 -4.28 -4.56 -10.14
CA ARG A 78 -4.44 -4.30 -11.58
C ARG A 78 -5.50 -5.21 -12.21
N GLU A 79 -5.47 -6.49 -11.89
CA GLU A 79 -6.46 -7.46 -12.38
C GLU A 79 -7.88 -7.06 -11.93
N ALA A 80 -8.07 -6.72 -10.66
CA ALA A 80 -9.37 -6.30 -10.14
C ALA A 80 -9.87 -5.00 -10.82
N VAL A 81 -8.98 -4.04 -11.06
CA VAL A 81 -9.33 -2.78 -11.73
C VAL A 81 -9.64 -2.99 -13.21
N SER A 82 -8.85 -3.83 -13.90
CA SER A 82 -9.04 -4.09 -15.33
C SER A 82 -10.31 -4.90 -15.64
N SER A 83 -10.73 -5.76 -14.71
CA SER A 83 -11.97 -6.56 -14.84
C SER A 83 -13.25 -5.77 -14.52
N THR A 84 -13.13 -4.48 -14.18
CA THR A 84 -14.24 -3.64 -13.73
C THR A 84 -14.37 -2.41 -14.60
N SER A 85 -15.61 -2.04 -14.99
CA SER A 85 -15.82 -0.99 -16.01
C SER A 85 -16.09 0.40 -15.45
N GLY A 86 -16.73 0.55 -14.27
CA GLY A 86 -17.07 1.85 -13.68
C GLY A 86 -16.03 2.33 -12.66
N PRO A 87 -15.76 3.66 -12.54
CA PRO A 87 -14.79 4.17 -11.59
C PRO A 87 -15.14 3.86 -10.12
N ALA A 88 -16.41 3.98 -9.73
CA ALA A 88 -16.87 3.63 -8.39
C ALA A 88 -16.74 2.13 -8.11
N GLU A 89 -17.05 1.29 -9.09
CA GLU A 89 -16.88 -0.17 -9.01
C GLU A 89 -15.39 -0.55 -8.89
N LYS A 90 -14.50 0.15 -9.57
CA LYS A 90 -13.04 -0.02 -9.41
C LYS A 90 -12.58 0.29 -7.99
N VAL A 91 -13.10 1.36 -7.37
CA VAL A 91 -12.83 1.67 -5.95
C VAL A 91 -13.31 0.52 -5.05
N ARG A 92 -14.53 0.00 -5.28
CA ARG A 92 -15.06 -1.16 -4.53
C ARG A 92 -14.20 -2.40 -4.70
N ALA A 93 -13.73 -2.66 -5.92
CA ALA A 93 -12.83 -3.77 -6.22
C ALA A 93 -11.50 -3.65 -5.44
N LEU A 94 -10.91 -2.44 -5.36
CA LEU A 94 -9.73 -2.21 -4.54
C LEU A 94 -10.00 -2.42 -3.05
N VAL A 95 -11.14 -1.96 -2.54
CA VAL A 95 -11.54 -2.22 -1.14
C VAL A 95 -11.65 -3.72 -0.91
N ALA A 96 -12.26 -4.48 -1.82
CA ALA A 96 -12.38 -5.93 -1.69
C ALA A 96 -11.02 -6.66 -1.70
N ILE A 97 -10.06 -6.19 -2.49
CA ILE A 97 -8.68 -6.71 -2.49
C ILE A 97 -7.94 -6.37 -1.20
N THR A 98 -8.15 -5.16 -0.68
CA THR A 98 -7.50 -4.69 0.56
C THR A 98 -8.11 -5.32 1.81
N PHE A 99 -9.41 -5.62 1.78
CA PHE A 99 -10.18 -6.24 2.87
C PHE A 99 -10.73 -7.62 2.47
N PRO A 100 -9.89 -8.64 2.21
CA PRO A 100 -10.37 -9.96 1.76
C PRO A 100 -11.01 -10.79 2.89
N SER A 101 -10.46 -10.78 4.08
CA SER A 101 -11.01 -11.42 5.29
C SER A 101 -10.23 -10.99 6.54
N PRO A 102 -10.83 -11.08 7.75
CA PRO A 102 -10.15 -10.71 9.00
C PRO A 102 -8.80 -11.43 9.19
N SER A 103 -8.79 -12.75 9.01
CA SER A 103 -7.59 -13.57 9.23
C SER A 103 -6.45 -13.22 8.27
N LYS A 104 -6.75 -13.04 6.97
CA LYS A 104 -5.75 -12.66 5.96
C LYS A 104 -5.23 -11.25 6.20
N ASN A 105 -6.11 -10.31 6.54
CA ASN A 105 -5.73 -8.94 6.85
C ASN A 105 -4.84 -8.87 8.08
N ARG A 106 -5.23 -9.55 9.18
CA ARG A 106 -4.42 -9.58 10.40
C ARG A 106 -3.00 -10.12 10.12
N ALA A 107 -2.89 -11.23 9.42
CA ALA A 107 -1.60 -11.83 9.09
C ALA A 107 -0.75 -10.90 8.22
N PHE A 108 -1.34 -10.30 7.18
CA PHE A 108 -0.64 -9.38 6.29
C PHE A 108 -0.20 -8.10 7.02
N PHE A 109 -1.10 -7.43 7.72
CA PHE A 109 -0.79 -6.12 8.33
C PHE A 109 0.13 -6.23 9.54
N ARG A 110 0.09 -7.31 10.30
CA ARG A 110 1.13 -7.57 11.33
C ARG A 110 2.51 -7.63 10.69
N ALA A 111 2.67 -8.42 9.63
CA ALA A 111 3.93 -8.52 8.90
C ALA A 111 4.30 -7.18 8.24
N PHE A 112 3.33 -6.41 7.73
CA PHE A 112 3.56 -5.11 7.11
C PHE A 112 4.03 -4.05 8.10
N VAL A 113 3.50 -4.01 9.31
CA VAL A 113 3.96 -3.10 10.38
C VAL A 113 5.41 -3.40 10.76
N ASP A 114 5.76 -4.67 10.96
CA ASP A 114 7.15 -5.08 11.21
C ASP A 114 8.07 -4.66 10.06
N PHE A 115 7.62 -4.82 8.83
CA PHE A 115 8.35 -4.39 7.65
C PHE A 115 8.55 -2.87 7.58
N CYS A 116 7.54 -2.07 7.88
CA CYS A 116 7.66 -0.61 7.97
C CYS A 116 8.72 -0.21 9.01
N GLY A 117 8.74 -0.89 10.16
CA GLY A 117 9.77 -0.71 11.18
C GLY A 117 11.19 -1.01 10.69
N LEU A 118 11.38 -2.02 9.84
CA LEU A 118 12.66 -2.32 9.20
C LEU A 118 13.00 -1.28 8.12
N ALA A 119 12.04 -0.89 7.30
CA ALA A 119 12.22 0.10 6.24
C ALA A 119 12.65 1.47 6.79
N ALA A 120 12.17 1.86 7.97
CA ALA A 120 12.59 3.08 8.64
C ALA A 120 14.08 3.09 9.04
N ARG A 121 14.73 1.93 9.08
CA ARG A 121 16.11 1.76 9.60
C ARG A 121 17.10 1.19 8.58
N ARG A 122 16.64 0.70 7.41
CA ARG A 122 17.45 -0.06 6.47
C ARG A 122 17.07 0.23 5.03
N ASP A 123 18.01 0.71 4.24
CA ASP A 123 17.79 1.19 2.86
C ASP A 123 17.18 0.13 1.94
N GLY A 124 17.68 -1.08 1.94
CA GLY A 124 17.14 -2.15 1.09
C GLY A 124 15.68 -2.51 1.36
N PHE A 125 15.18 -2.32 2.60
CA PHE A 125 13.77 -2.46 2.93
C PHE A 125 12.97 -1.21 2.56
N ARG A 126 13.57 -0.02 2.72
CA ARG A 126 12.95 1.25 2.31
C ARG A 126 12.65 1.28 0.81
N GLU A 127 13.57 0.85 -0.04
CA GLU A 127 13.37 0.76 -1.49
C GLU A 127 12.15 -0.10 -1.86
N VAL A 128 11.94 -1.22 -1.17
CA VAL A 128 10.77 -2.09 -1.38
C VAL A 128 9.48 -1.40 -0.92
N LEU A 129 9.51 -0.68 0.21
CA LEU A 129 8.36 0.08 0.71
C LEU A 129 8.00 1.25 -0.23
N GLU A 130 8.98 1.97 -0.73
CA GLU A 130 8.79 3.03 -1.74
C GLU A 130 8.14 2.47 -3.01
N ARG A 131 8.61 1.30 -3.48
CA ARG A 131 8.03 0.61 -4.63
C ARG A 131 6.57 0.20 -4.37
N PHE A 132 6.25 -0.29 -3.17
CA PHE A 132 4.88 -0.60 -2.78
C PHE A 132 3.98 0.62 -2.91
N TYR A 133 4.32 1.73 -2.25
CA TYR A 133 3.49 2.93 -2.28
C TYR A 133 3.40 3.56 -3.67
N ARG A 134 4.47 3.58 -4.42
CA ARG A 134 4.48 4.08 -5.80
C ARG A 134 3.51 3.29 -6.67
N GLY A 135 3.60 1.96 -6.68
CA GLY A 135 2.73 1.11 -7.49
C GLY A 135 1.26 1.19 -7.07
N CYS A 136 0.96 1.28 -5.77
CA CYS A 136 -0.40 1.52 -5.30
C CYS A 136 -0.95 2.86 -5.82
N ARG A 137 -0.19 3.96 -5.67
CA ARG A 137 -0.62 5.29 -6.14
C ARG A 137 -0.78 5.36 -7.66
N GLU A 138 0.03 4.64 -8.42
CA GLU A 138 -0.14 4.55 -9.88
C GLU A 138 -1.51 3.95 -10.25
N ILE A 139 -1.89 2.84 -9.60
CA ILE A 139 -3.19 2.19 -9.82
C ILE A 139 -4.33 3.09 -9.34
N ASP A 140 -4.21 3.68 -8.14
CA ASP A 140 -5.20 4.58 -7.58
C ASP A 140 -5.42 5.80 -8.51
N ARG A 141 -4.34 6.37 -9.07
CA ARG A 141 -4.39 7.50 -10.01
C ARG A 141 -5.09 7.13 -11.32
N GLU A 142 -4.91 5.94 -11.85
CA GLU A 142 -5.60 5.47 -13.04
C GLU A 142 -7.13 5.47 -12.83
N ILE A 143 -7.58 5.03 -11.65
CA ILE A 143 -9.01 5.02 -11.29
C ILE A 143 -9.54 6.46 -11.16
N VAL A 144 -8.79 7.32 -10.46
CA VAL A 144 -9.15 8.74 -10.30
C VAL A 144 -9.28 9.43 -11.64
N ARG A 145 -8.29 9.25 -12.52
CA ARG A 145 -8.31 9.82 -13.89
C ARG A 145 -9.49 9.33 -14.71
N ASP A 146 -9.82 8.03 -14.65
CA ASP A 146 -10.97 7.47 -15.35
C ASP A 146 -12.27 8.11 -14.84
N GLY A 147 -12.43 8.27 -13.52
CA GLY A 147 -13.59 8.90 -12.90
C GLY A 147 -13.74 10.39 -13.23
N VAL A 148 -12.63 11.14 -13.23
CA VAL A 148 -12.64 12.55 -13.61
C VAL A 148 -13.01 12.72 -15.09
N ARG A 149 -12.44 11.91 -15.98
CA ARG A 149 -12.73 11.94 -17.41
C ARG A 149 -14.21 11.63 -17.73
N ARG A 150 -14.84 10.75 -16.96
CA ARG A 150 -16.26 10.39 -17.09
C ARG A 150 -17.21 11.38 -16.39
N GLY A 151 -16.68 12.26 -15.54
CA GLY A 151 -17.47 13.19 -14.74
C GLY A 151 -18.04 12.58 -13.44
N ASP A 152 -17.64 11.35 -13.09
CA ASP A 152 -18.08 10.66 -11.87
C ASP A 152 -17.36 11.17 -10.63
N PHE A 153 -16.11 11.62 -10.77
CA PHE A 153 -15.28 12.15 -9.69
C PHE A 153 -14.97 13.64 -9.90
N ARG A 154 -14.94 14.40 -8.80
CA ARG A 154 -14.68 15.85 -8.78
C ARG A 154 -13.36 16.15 -8.10
N VAL A 155 -12.27 15.71 -8.71
CA VAL A 155 -10.91 15.85 -8.20
C VAL A 155 -10.12 16.79 -9.10
N ARG A 156 -9.39 17.76 -8.51
CA ARG A 156 -8.55 18.71 -9.26
C ARG A 156 -7.12 18.22 -9.47
N ASP A 157 -6.59 17.51 -8.48
CA ASP A 157 -5.23 16.97 -8.46
C ASP A 157 -5.29 15.45 -8.29
N GLU A 158 -5.08 14.73 -9.40
CA GLU A 158 -5.15 13.27 -9.45
C GLU A 158 -4.08 12.60 -8.59
N GLU A 159 -2.88 13.20 -8.49
CA GLU A 159 -1.78 12.66 -7.69
C GLU A 159 -2.04 12.81 -6.19
N ALA A 160 -2.50 14.00 -5.78
CA ALA A 160 -2.90 14.23 -4.40
C ALA A 160 -4.08 13.34 -4.00
N ALA A 161 -5.03 13.10 -4.91
CA ALA A 161 -6.16 12.22 -4.65
C ALA A 161 -5.73 10.75 -4.49
N ALA A 162 -4.86 10.25 -5.36
CA ALA A 162 -4.30 8.90 -5.23
C ALA A 162 -3.54 8.72 -3.90
N SER A 163 -2.76 9.72 -3.50
CA SER A 163 -2.07 9.73 -2.21
C SER A 163 -3.04 9.73 -1.01
N THR A 164 -4.13 10.49 -1.11
CA THR A 164 -5.17 10.53 -0.08
C THR A 164 -5.93 9.20 0.01
N MET A 165 -6.27 8.58 -1.13
CA MET A 165 -6.86 7.24 -1.15
C MET A 165 -5.98 6.26 -0.39
N ARG A 166 -4.67 6.27 -0.64
CA ARG A 166 -3.73 5.38 0.06
C ARG A 166 -3.70 5.66 1.56
N ALA A 167 -3.70 6.93 1.98
CA ALA A 167 -3.74 7.30 3.40
C ALA A 167 -5.03 6.83 4.10
N ILE A 168 -6.18 6.85 3.41
CA ILE A 168 -7.45 6.32 3.94
C ILE A 168 -7.34 4.81 4.14
N PHE A 169 -6.85 4.05 3.14
CA PHE A 169 -6.65 2.62 3.25
C PHE A 169 -5.74 2.27 4.44
N ASP A 170 -4.56 2.85 4.49
CA ASP A 170 -3.54 2.53 5.50
C ASP A 170 -4.01 2.94 6.90
N GLY A 171 -4.61 4.13 7.04
CA GLY A 171 -5.12 4.64 8.31
C GLY A 171 -6.23 3.77 8.89
N LEU A 172 -7.21 3.37 8.07
CA LEU A 172 -8.30 2.49 8.52
C LEU A 172 -7.80 1.09 8.88
N MET A 173 -6.85 0.54 8.12
CA MET A 173 -6.27 -0.76 8.45
C MET A 173 -5.46 -0.72 9.75
N MET A 174 -4.70 0.35 9.99
CA MET A 174 -3.97 0.52 11.26
C MET A 174 -4.91 0.67 12.45
N GLN A 175 -6.03 1.41 12.30
CA GLN A 175 -7.05 1.53 13.34
C GLN A 175 -7.74 0.19 13.61
N TRP A 176 -8.10 -0.56 12.55
CA TRP A 176 -8.69 -1.88 12.70
C TRP A 176 -7.78 -2.86 13.47
N LEU A 177 -6.47 -2.84 13.23
CA LEU A 177 -5.52 -3.69 13.97
C LEU A 177 -5.49 -3.41 15.49
N ALA A 178 -5.92 -2.22 15.91
CA ALA A 178 -5.99 -1.83 17.31
C ALA A 178 -7.30 -2.23 18.01
N GLU A 179 -8.28 -2.75 17.25
CA GLU A 179 -9.55 -3.21 17.82
C GLU A 179 -9.37 -4.46 18.68
N SER A 180 -10.16 -4.55 19.74
CA SER A 180 -10.18 -5.73 20.63
C SER A 180 -10.82 -6.95 19.98
N ASP A 181 -11.79 -6.74 19.10
CA ASP A 181 -12.47 -7.78 18.32
C ASP A 181 -12.32 -7.52 16.81
N LEU A 182 -11.31 -8.13 16.22
CA LEU A 182 -10.99 -7.99 14.80
C LEU A 182 -12.01 -8.67 13.88
N GLU A 183 -12.70 -9.70 14.33
CA GLU A 183 -13.67 -10.40 13.49
C GLU A 183 -14.95 -9.58 13.34
N THR A 184 -15.53 -9.12 14.43
CA THR A 184 -16.79 -8.36 14.43
C THR A 184 -16.62 -6.97 13.82
N SER A 185 -15.48 -6.29 14.06
CA SER A 185 -15.24 -4.93 13.54
C SER A 185 -14.88 -4.89 12.06
N PHE A 186 -14.48 -6.00 11.45
CA PHE A 186 -13.93 -6.04 10.10
C PHE A 186 -14.87 -5.47 9.02
N SER A 187 -16.13 -5.87 9.02
CA SER A 187 -17.14 -5.38 8.05
C SER A 187 -17.31 -3.87 8.16
N THR A 188 -17.38 -3.35 9.39
CA THR A 188 -17.51 -1.92 9.66
C THR A 188 -16.35 -1.10 9.06
N TYR A 189 -15.11 -1.58 9.24
CA TYR A 189 -13.94 -0.89 8.66
C TYR A 189 -13.89 -0.98 7.14
N ARG A 190 -14.29 -2.11 6.56
CA ARG A 190 -14.40 -2.30 5.12
C ARG A 190 -15.43 -1.34 4.50
N GLU A 191 -16.63 -1.31 5.06
CA GLU A 191 -17.73 -0.44 4.61
C GLU A 191 -17.36 1.04 4.77
N ARG A 192 -16.74 1.39 5.90
CA ARG A 192 -16.24 2.74 6.14
C ARG A 192 -15.18 3.15 5.12
N CYS A 193 -14.25 2.25 4.78
CA CYS A 193 -13.23 2.51 3.77
C CYS A 193 -13.86 2.82 2.41
N GLU A 194 -14.82 2.01 1.96
CA GLU A 194 -15.54 2.23 0.71
C GLU A 194 -16.27 3.60 0.72
N LEU A 195 -17.01 3.86 1.80
CA LEU A 195 -17.80 5.08 1.94
C LEU A 195 -16.92 6.34 1.91
N GLU A 196 -15.83 6.36 2.68
CA GLU A 196 -14.97 7.54 2.76
C GLU A 196 -14.19 7.79 1.47
N LEU A 197 -13.75 6.73 0.80
CA LEU A 197 -13.11 6.85 -0.52
C LEU A 197 -14.07 7.45 -1.55
N LEU A 198 -15.29 6.91 -1.66
CA LEU A 198 -16.27 7.41 -2.62
C LEU A 198 -16.73 8.83 -2.28
N ARG A 199 -16.97 9.16 -1.01
CA ARG A 199 -17.26 10.52 -0.57
C ARG A 199 -16.18 11.50 -0.95
N TYR A 200 -14.92 11.16 -0.70
CA TYR A 200 -13.79 12.01 -1.03
C TYR A 200 -13.69 12.29 -2.53
N LEU A 201 -13.88 11.26 -3.37
CA LEU A 201 -13.75 11.37 -4.82
C LEU A 201 -14.93 12.07 -5.47
N VAL A 202 -16.16 11.86 -4.97
CA VAL A 202 -17.38 12.47 -5.52
C VAL A 202 -17.61 13.90 -5.02
N ALA A 203 -17.39 14.15 -3.71
CA ALA A 203 -17.61 15.47 -3.13
C ALA A 203 -16.58 16.52 -3.61
N GLY A 204 -15.43 16.04 -4.06
CA GLY A 204 -14.31 16.87 -4.47
C GLY A 204 -13.50 17.43 -3.30
N SER A 205 -12.26 17.77 -3.58
CA SER A 205 -11.37 18.48 -2.64
C SER A 205 -11.70 19.99 -2.60
N ASP A 206 -12.97 20.37 -2.64
CA ASP A 206 -13.42 21.77 -2.68
C ASP A 206 -13.46 22.39 -1.28
N ARG A 207 -12.33 22.34 -0.55
CA ARG A 207 -12.07 23.36 0.46
C ARG A 207 -11.42 24.53 -0.27
N ARG A 208 -12.23 25.52 -0.61
CA ARG A 208 -11.75 26.86 -0.92
C ARG A 208 -10.67 27.20 0.10
N ARG A 209 -9.44 27.48 -0.35
CA ARG A 209 -8.54 28.33 0.42
C ARG A 209 -9.34 29.60 0.65
N GLY A 210 -9.58 29.87 1.93
CA GLY A 210 -10.36 31.01 2.35
C GLY A 210 -9.93 32.27 1.63
N SER A 211 -10.91 33.07 1.33
CA SER A 211 -10.84 34.45 0.89
C SER A 211 -9.52 35.12 1.24
N ASP A 212 -8.81 35.53 0.20
CA ASP A 212 -7.72 36.48 0.26
C ASP A 212 -8.22 37.76 0.98
N PRO A 213 -7.68 38.15 2.16
CA PRO A 213 -8.08 39.39 2.80
C PRO A 213 -7.19 40.52 2.31
N ALA A 214 -7.23 40.81 1.01
CA ALA A 214 -6.52 41.95 0.43
C ALA A 214 -7.47 42.83 -0.33
N THR A 215 -8.39 43.48 0.39
CA THR A 215 -8.91 44.76 -0.03
C THR A 215 -9.15 45.64 1.21
N LYS A 216 -8.08 46.26 1.67
CA LYS A 216 -8.22 47.41 2.57
C LYS A 216 -8.81 48.57 1.75
N PRO A 217 -9.95 49.16 2.15
CA PRO A 217 -10.40 50.41 1.58
C PRO A 217 -9.43 51.52 1.98
N GLY A 218 -9.09 52.36 1.00
CA GLY A 218 -8.17 53.44 1.14
C GLY A 218 -8.54 54.40 2.31
N ALA A 219 -7.54 54.77 3.06
CA ALA A 219 -7.59 55.85 4.03
C ALA A 219 -7.74 57.16 3.25
N ALA A 220 -8.91 57.80 3.41
CA ALA A 220 -9.14 59.16 2.98
C ALA A 220 -8.24 60.09 3.77
N ALA A 221 -7.49 60.91 3.08
CA ALA A 221 -6.76 62.06 3.65
C ALA A 221 -7.77 63.03 4.26
N VAL A 222 -7.59 63.35 5.53
CA VAL A 222 -8.19 64.54 6.17
C VAL A 222 -7.06 65.56 6.33
N GLU A 223 -7.10 66.52 5.39
CA GLU A 223 -6.50 67.85 5.65
C GLU A 223 -7.34 68.54 6.72
N SER A 224 -6.70 69.02 7.75
CA SER A 224 -7.24 70.10 8.57
C SER A 224 -6.11 71.06 8.90
N GLY A 225 -6.30 72.26 8.36
CA GLY A 225 -5.47 73.41 8.64
C GLY A 225 -5.80 74.03 10.00
N ALA A 226 -4.87 74.82 10.39
CA ALA A 226 -4.91 76.06 11.13
C ALA A 226 -5.49 76.10 12.57
N GLY A 227 -4.70 76.62 13.43
CA GLY A 227 -5.07 77.17 14.72
C GLY A 227 -3.91 77.20 15.69
#